data_9e235dd62498fa22bde000ec7c8854e1
#
_entry.id   9e235dd62498fa22bde000ec7c8854e1
#
_cell.length_a   1.000
_cell.length_b   1.000
_cell.length_c   1.000
_cell.angle_alpha   90.00
_cell.angle_beta   90.00
_cell.angle_gamma   90.00
#
_symmetry.space_group_name_H-M   'P 1'
#
loop_
_entity.id
_entity.type
_entity.pdbx_description
1 polymer ?
#
loop_
_entity_poly.entity_id
_entity_poly.type
_entity_poly.pdbx_seq_one_letter_code
_entity_poly.pdbx_strand_id
1 'polypeptide(L)'
;MTQTTETQKTAATIEHATASEEMIEQMRSRVGVEIRRSATPQFVNQWNADAIRNYAIGTGDPNPIHYDEEYAAQTPFGTRIAPPNCLFSLGVGTLMATTFGMPGLHALYMGTEFWFERPIKLDDEIQSTLTYGPITTQDGASRFAGTRIVQTMDGEFVNQNGEHVAKSRDHVLRFDRHGGGRSKYKDLERAVYDDADLAAIDADIEKEVRRGSEPRYWEDVEVGEEIPWIVKGPLTVTDCIGFKVAWGFFPFCRPNRIGFEYRQAHPRAYTPNPYGVPDIPERVHWEDALAETIGIPAAFDYGPQRVSWFGHLLLNWVGDHGWIEYQNVQLREPILIGDTSWLQGKVERKWQEDGKNLVSLNLWAKDQRDRTTTTGSAHVSLPSRAES
;
A
#
# COMPACT_ATOMS: atom_id res chain seq x y z
N MET A 1 9.51 53.09 -26.37
CA MET A 1 9.86 52.88 -24.95
C MET A 1 8.71 52.09 -24.31
N THR A 2 8.86 50.79 -24.30
CA THR A 2 7.86 49.88 -23.75
C THR A 2 8.49 49.30 -22.47
N GLN A 3 7.99 49.74 -21.32
CA GLN A 3 8.39 49.17 -20.03
C GLN A 3 7.76 47.78 -19.88
N THR A 4 8.61 46.77 -19.86
CA THR A 4 8.25 45.41 -19.48
C THR A 4 8.23 45.37 -17.95
N THR A 5 7.03 45.33 -17.40
CA THR A 5 6.81 45.05 -15.96
C THR A 5 7.07 43.57 -15.71
N GLU A 6 8.21 43.22 -15.15
CA GLU A 6 8.49 41.92 -14.57
C GLU A 6 7.59 41.75 -13.34
N THR A 7 6.51 40.96 -13.51
CA THR A 7 5.73 40.45 -12.39
C THR A 7 6.49 39.27 -11.80
N GLN A 8 7.30 39.51 -10.76
CA GLN A 8 7.85 38.45 -9.91
C GLN A 8 6.67 37.73 -9.28
N LYS A 9 6.32 36.57 -9.84
CA LYS A 9 5.48 35.61 -9.16
C LYS A 9 6.26 35.06 -7.96
N THR A 10 5.95 35.53 -6.76
CA THR A 10 6.38 34.95 -5.51
C THR A 10 5.87 33.50 -5.48
N ALA A 11 6.76 32.56 -5.62
CA ALA A 11 6.50 31.15 -5.32
C ALA A 11 6.00 31.10 -3.88
N ALA A 12 4.81 30.55 -3.67
CA ALA A 12 4.29 30.35 -2.34
C ALA A 12 5.27 29.44 -1.58
N THR A 13 6.00 30.04 -0.65
CA THR A 13 6.93 29.32 0.23
C THR A 13 6.06 28.39 1.07
N ILE A 14 6.21 27.10 0.89
CA ILE A 14 5.58 26.12 1.79
C ILE A 14 6.21 26.36 3.15
N GLU A 15 5.44 26.88 4.11
CA GLU A 15 5.90 27.01 5.49
C GLU A 15 6.27 25.64 6.01
N HIS A 16 7.54 25.42 6.21
CA HIS A 16 8.06 24.20 6.83
C HIS A 16 7.79 24.28 8.33
N ALA A 17 7.11 23.25 8.85
CA ALA A 17 6.87 23.13 10.28
C ALA A 17 7.87 22.14 10.90
N THR A 18 8.22 22.43 12.14
CA THR A 18 8.90 21.48 13.04
C THR A 18 7.82 20.83 13.92
N ALA A 19 7.95 19.55 14.18
CA ALA A 19 7.05 18.85 15.10
C ALA A 19 7.11 19.49 16.50
N SER A 20 6.00 20.04 16.97
CA SER A 20 5.92 20.61 18.31
C SER A 20 5.21 19.64 19.28
N GLU A 21 5.54 19.73 20.56
CA GLU A 21 4.86 18.98 21.61
C GLU A 21 3.34 19.24 21.60
N GLU A 22 2.93 20.48 21.32
CA GLU A 22 1.51 20.84 21.21
C GLU A 22 0.82 20.07 20.07
N MET A 23 1.44 19.97 18.89
CA MET A 23 0.91 19.18 17.77
C MET A 23 0.80 17.70 18.15
N ILE A 24 1.82 17.17 18.82
CA ILE A 24 1.85 15.76 19.24
C ILE A 24 0.73 15.51 20.25
N GLU A 25 0.57 16.35 21.26
CA GLU A 25 -0.45 16.21 22.28
C GLU A 25 -1.86 16.39 21.71
N GLN A 26 -2.04 17.33 20.79
CA GLN A 26 -3.29 17.49 20.07
C GLN A 26 -3.66 16.21 19.28
N MET A 27 -2.68 15.53 18.73
CA MET A 27 -2.94 14.28 18.02
C MET A 27 -3.20 13.12 18.99
N ARG A 28 -2.50 13.06 20.11
CA ARG A 28 -2.74 12.07 21.17
C ARG A 28 -4.15 12.17 21.73
N SER A 29 -4.67 13.38 21.90
CA SER A 29 -6.04 13.61 22.38
C SER A 29 -7.13 13.12 21.42
N ARG A 30 -6.78 12.80 20.17
CA ARG A 30 -7.70 12.26 19.17
C ARG A 30 -7.68 10.74 19.07
N VAL A 31 -6.79 10.05 19.76
CA VAL A 31 -6.73 8.58 19.72
C VAL A 31 -8.08 7.99 20.11
N GLY A 32 -8.58 7.05 19.30
CA GLY A 32 -9.91 6.45 19.44
C GLY A 32 -11.07 7.27 18.86
N VAL A 33 -10.81 8.50 18.38
CA VAL A 33 -11.85 9.33 17.74
C VAL A 33 -12.01 8.91 16.29
N GLU A 34 -13.25 8.74 15.85
CA GLU A 34 -13.57 8.43 14.46
C GLU A 34 -13.15 9.57 13.51
N ILE A 35 -12.51 9.18 12.40
CA ILE A 35 -12.12 10.09 11.35
C ILE A 35 -13.33 10.32 10.44
N ARG A 36 -13.70 11.58 10.24
CA ARG A 36 -14.84 11.94 9.41
C ARG A 36 -14.70 11.35 8.00
N ARG A 37 -15.73 10.70 7.52
CA ARG A 37 -15.78 10.09 6.18
C ARG A 37 -15.43 11.06 5.03
N SER A 38 -15.73 12.35 5.18
CA SER A 38 -15.35 13.38 4.22
C SER A 38 -13.82 13.57 4.10
N ALA A 39 -13.05 13.19 5.12
CA ALA A 39 -11.59 13.25 5.11
C ALA A 39 -10.95 11.95 4.60
N THR A 40 -11.64 10.82 4.79
CA THR A 40 -11.21 9.48 4.35
C THR A 40 -12.35 8.80 3.59
N PRO A 41 -12.65 9.25 2.36
CA PRO A 41 -13.75 8.68 1.60
C PRO A 41 -13.47 7.21 1.27
N GLN A 42 -14.51 6.42 1.31
CA GLN A 42 -14.52 5.08 0.77
C GLN A 42 -14.69 5.18 -0.74
N PHE A 43 -13.84 4.50 -1.52
CA PHE A 43 -13.83 4.60 -2.98
C PHE A 43 -14.70 3.54 -3.66
N VAL A 44 -14.80 2.38 -3.03
CA VAL A 44 -15.64 1.26 -3.44
C VAL A 44 -16.58 0.93 -2.30
N ASN A 45 -17.89 0.95 -2.54
CA ASN A 45 -18.90 0.58 -1.53
C ASN A 45 -19.39 -0.85 -1.75
N GLN A 46 -19.57 -1.25 -3.02
CA GLN A 46 -20.01 -2.59 -3.40
C GLN A 46 -18.94 -3.29 -4.23
N TRP A 47 -18.62 -4.51 -3.85
CA TRP A 47 -17.62 -5.35 -4.51
C TRP A 47 -18.26 -6.18 -5.61
N ASN A 48 -18.74 -5.51 -6.65
CA ASN A 48 -19.25 -6.16 -7.85
C ASN A 48 -18.11 -6.77 -8.68
N ALA A 49 -18.47 -7.50 -9.75
CA ALA A 49 -17.52 -8.18 -10.62
C ALA A 49 -16.44 -7.25 -11.19
N ASP A 50 -16.79 -6.02 -11.53
CA ASP A 50 -15.84 -5.06 -12.11
C ASP A 50 -14.87 -4.52 -11.05
N ALA A 51 -15.34 -4.25 -9.84
CA ALA A 51 -14.48 -3.79 -8.75
C ALA A 51 -13.45 -4.86 -8.36
N ILE A 52 -13.88 -6.12 -8.24
CA ILE A 52 -13.00 -7.25 -7.94
C ILE A 52 -11.95 -7.40 -9.04
N ARG A 53 -12.40 -7.50 -10.31
CA ARG A 53 -11.50 -7.63 -11.47
C ARG A 53 -10.51 -6.47 -11.57
N ASN A 54 -10.98 -5.23 -11.42
CA ASN A 54 -10.12 -4.06 -11.57
C ASN A 54 -9.05 -4.01 -10.50
N TYR A 55 -9.39 -4.37 -9.25
CA TYR A 55 -8.39 -4.42 -8.19
C TYR A 55 -7.33 -5.49 -8.44
N ALA A 56 -7.75 -6.68 -8.88
CA ALA A 56 -6.84 -7.78 -9.22
C ALA A 56 -5.91 -7.40 -10.40
N ILE A 57 -6.46 -6.75 -11.45
CA ILE A 57 -5.65 -6.23 -12.58
C ILE A 57 -4.63 -5.20 -12.08
N GLY A 58 -5.04 -4.24 -11.25
CA GLY A 58 -4.15 -3.18 -10.76
C GLY A 58 -3.04 -3.66 -9.84
N THR A 59 -3.20 -4.82 -9.21
CA THR A 59 -2.16 -5.49 -8.41
C THR A 59 -1.36 -6.51 -9.20
N GLY A 60 -1.77 -6.78 -10.46
CA GLY A 60 -1.14 -7.78 -11.31
C GLY A 60 -1.32 -9.20 -10.75
N ASP A 61 -2.49 -9.51 -10.21
CA ASP A 61 -2.86 -10.84 -9.70
C ASP A 61 -3.71 -11.58 -10.74
N PRO A 62 -3.19 -12.62 -11.40
CA PRO A 62 -3.91 -13.37 -12.43
C PRO A 62 -4.77 -14.50 -11.88
N ASN A 63 -4.99 -14.60 -10.56
CA ASN A 63 -5.70 -15.71 -9.95
C ASN A 63 -7.16 -15.77 -10.45
N PRO A 64 -7.62 -16.87 -11.11
CA PRO A 64 -8.96 -17.00 -11.68
C PRO A 64 -10.08 -16.84 -10.64
N ILE A 65 -9.80 -17.01 -9.35
CA ILE A 65 -10.79 -16.80 -8.29
C ILE A 65 -11.38 -15.38 -8.29
N HIS A 66 -10.67 -14.41 -8.89
CA HIS A 66 -11.10 -13.02 -9.03
C HIS A 66 -11.85 -12.75 -10.34
N TYR A 67 -11.69 -13.60 -11.34
CA TYR A 67 -12.14 -13.34 -12.72
C TYR A 67 -13.16 -14.33 -13.23
N ASP A 68 -12.98 -15.61 -12.92
CA ASP A 68 -13.71 -16.72 -13.51
C ASP A 68 -14.79 -17.20 -12.53
N GLU A 69 -16.05 -17.05 -12.94
CA GLU A 69 -17.20 -17.41 -12.12
C GLU A 69 -17.33 -18.93 -11.95
N GLU A 70 -17.07 -19.70 -13.03
CA GLU A 70 -17.17 -21.16 -12.97
C GLU A 70 -16.08 -21.76 -12.08
N TYR A 71 -14.86 -21.23 -12.20
CA TYR A 71 -13.75 -21.60 -11.31
C TYR A 71 -14.08 -21.27 -9.85
N ALA A 72 -14.45 -20.02 -9.58
CA ALA A 72 -14.72 -19.54 -8.23
C ALA A 72 -15.88 -20.27 -7.55
N ALA A 73 -16.91 -20.68 -8.31
CA ALA A 73 -18.03 -21.47 -7.79
C ALA A 73 -17.62 -22.86 -7.30
N GLN A 74 -16.50 -23.41 -7.77
CA GLN A 74 -15.97 -24.72 -7.35
C GLN A 74 -15.04 -24.63 -6.14
N THR A 75 -14.66 -23.42 -5.71
CA THR A 75 -13.84 -23.21 -4.53
C THR A 75 -14.69 -23.26 -3.24
N PRO A 76 -14.08 -23.41 -2.05
CA PRO A 76 -14.81 -23.34 -0.78
C PRO A 76 -15.54 -22.00 -0.56
N PHE A 77 -15.18 -20.96 -1.28
CA PHE A 77 -15.85 -19.66 -1.21
C PHE A 77 -17.19 -19.63 -1.95
N GLY A 78 -17.36 -20.50 -2.97
CA GLY A 78 -18.59 -20.68 -3.75
C GLY A 78 -18.91 -19.52 -4.70
N THR A 79 -18.05 -18.52 -4.80
CA THR A 79 -18.19 -17.34 -5.65
C THR A 79 -16.86 -16.61 -5.76
N ARG A 80 -16.76 -15.61 -6.68
CA ARG A 80 -15.59 -14.74 -6.75
C ARG A 80 -15.37 -13.98 -5.46
N ILE A 81 -14.11 -13.84 -5.08
CA ILE A 81 -13.70 -13.04 -3.93
C ILE A 81 -12.77 -11.89 -4.38
N ALA A 82 -12.77 -10.80 -3.66
CA ALA A 82 -11.85 -9.71 -3.89
C ALA A 82 -10.43 -10.08 -3.38
N PRO A 83 -9.34 -9.55 -4.00
CA PRO A 83 -8.01 -9.67 -3.43
C PRO A 83 -7.98 -9.16 -1.98
N PRO A 84 -7.26 -9.81 -1.04
CA PRO A 84 -7.33 -9.48 0.39
C PRO A 84 -7.06 -8.01 0.71
N ASN A 85 -6.11 -7.40 0.01
CA ASN A 85 -5.72 -6.01 0.24
C ASN A 85 -6.64 -4.97 -0.43
N CYS A 86 -7.76 -5.39 -1.01
CA CYS A 86 -8.79 -4.51 -1.55
C CYS A 86 -9.36 -3.51 -0.52
N LEU A 87 -9.10 -3.75 0.76
CA LEU A 87 -9.40 -2.84 1.87
C LEU A 87 -8.80 -1.43 1.69
N PHE A 88 -7.75 -1.28 0.89
CA PHE A 88 -7.24 0.04 0.52
C PHE A 88 -8.31 0.89 -0.19
N SER A 89 -9.21 0.29 -0.95
CA SER A 89 -10.35 0.97 -1.58
C SER A 89 -11.42 1.43 -0.58
N LEU A 90 -11.32 1.02 0.67
CA LEU A 90 -12.23 1.36 1.77
C LEU A 90 -11.69 2.46 2.69
N GLY A 91 -10.66 3.18 2.25
CA GLY A 91 -10.07 4.31 2.96
C GLY A 91 -8.78 4.00 3.72
N VAL A 92 -8.32 2.75 3.74
CA VAL A 92 -7.01 2.38 4.28
C VAL A 92 -5.90 3.07 3.48
N GLY A 93 -4.81 3.47 4.13
CA GLY A 93 -3.70 4.18 3.49
C GLY A 93 -3.94 5.67 3.26
N THR A 94 -5.16 6.19 3.51
CA THR A 94 -5.47 7.60 3.25
C THR A 94 -4.88 8.56 4.28
N LEU A 95 -4.43 8.07 5.43
CA LEU A 95 -3.79 8.87 6.47
C LEU A 95 -2.57 9.64 5.93
N MET A 96 -1.86 9.08 4.96
CA MET A 96 -0.73 9.71 4.29
C MET A 96 -1.15 10.97 3.51
N ALA A 97 -2.30 10.93 2.85
CA ALA A 97 -2.79 11.98 1.95
C ALA A 97 -3.26 13.24 2.68
N THR A 98 -3.39 13.20 4.00
CA THR A 98 -3.91 14.30 4.79
C THR A 98 -2.94 14.68 5.90
N THR A 99 -3.03 15.92 6.38
CA THR A 99 -2.18 16.36 7.50
C THR A 99 -2.70 15.87 8.84
N PHE A 100 -3.97 15.57 8.96
CA PHE A 100 -4.67 15.16 10.17
C PHE A 100 -4.22 15.90 11.45
N GLY A 101 -4.02 17.21 11.32
CA GLY A 101 -3.60 18.05 12.45
C GLY A 101 -2.09 18.26 12.56
N MET A 102 -1.30 17.76 11.63
CA MET A 102 0.16 17.99 11.55
C MET A 102 0.53 18.72 10.24
N PRO A 103 0.06 19.96 10.02
CA PRO A 103 0.35 20.71 8.81
C PRO A 103 1.86 21.02 8.72
N GLY A 104 2.40 20.98 7.50
CA GLY A 104 3.80 21.33 7.25
C GLY A 104 4.82 20.23 7.53
N LEU A 105 4.44 19.10 8.12
CA LEU A 105 5.30 17.92 8.22
C LEU A 105 5.23 17.07 6.96
N HIS A 106 6.32 16.35 6.68
CA HIS A 106 6.30 15.28 5.69
C HIS A 106 5.50 14.09 6.21
N ALA A 107 4.91 13.36 5.28
CA ALA A 107 4.27 12.08 5.54
C ALA A 107 4.91 11.02 4.65
N LEU A 108 5.29 9.90 5.23
CA LEU A 108 5.76 8.73 4.51
C LEU A 108 4.99 7.52 4.99
N TYR A 109 4.33 6.85 4.07
CA TYR A 109 3.64 5.60 4.39
C TYR A 109 4.67 4.52 4.72
N MET A 110 4.47 3.84 5.85
CA MET A 110 5.40 2.83 6.37
C MET A 110 4.90 1.40 6.17
N GLY A 111 3.61 1.22 5.97
CA GLY A 111 3.00 -0.10 5.82
C GLY A 111 1.67 -0.22 6.55
N THR A 112 1.07 -1.39 6.46
CA THR A 112 -0.21 -1.72 7.07
C THR A 112 -0.19 -3.12 7.65
N GLU A 113 -0.87 -3.26 8.78
CA GLU A 113 -1.27 -4.53 9.37
C GLU A 113 -2.74 -4.78 9.04
N PHE A 114 -3.07 -6.01 8.62
CA PHE A 114 -4.41 -6.49 8.38
C PHE A 114 -4.70 -7.74 9.21
N TRP A 115 -5.90 -7.81 9.75
CA TRP A 115 -6.51 -9.00 10.33
C TRP A 115 -7.75 -9.32 9.52
N PHE A 116 -7.76 -10.45 8.83
CA PHE A 116 -8.83 -10.86 7.93
C PHE A 116 -9.69 -11.93 8.61
N GLU A 117 -10.94 -11.61 8.89
CA GLU A 117 -11.88 -12.55 9.51
C GLU A 117 -12.62 -13.38 8.46
N ARG A 118 -12.86 -12.82 7.29
CA ARG A 118 -13.49 -13.49 6.15
C ARG A 118 -13.18 -12.82 4.81
N PRO A 119 -13.31 -13.53 3.67
CA PRO A 119 -13.16 -12.91 2.35
C PRO A 119 -14.30 -11.93 2.05
N ILE A 120 -13.99 -10.90 1.29
CA ILE A 120 -15.00 -10.06 0.64
C ILE A 120 -15.45 -10.79 -0.62
N LYS A 121 -16.72 -11.13 -0.69
CA LYS A 121 -17.33 -11.89 -1.78
C LYS A 121 -17.97 -10.97 -2.83
N LEU A 122 -18.24 -11.54 -3.99
CA LEU A 122 -19.01 -10.86 -5.03
C LEU A 122 -20.32 -10.30 -4.46
N ASP A 123 -20.58 -9.05 -4.79
CA ASP A 123 -21.74 -8.25 -4.37
C ASP A 123 -21.79 -7.86 -2.88
N ASP A 124 -20.75 -8.14 -2.10
CA ASP A 124 -20.67 -7.60 -0.75
C ASP A 124 -20.64 -6.06 -0.74
N GLU A 125 -21.42 -5.49 0.15
CA GLU A 125 -21.38 -4.06 0.49
C GLU A 125 -20.62 -3.88 1.80
N ILE A 126 -19.47 -3.22 1.74
CA ILE A 126 -18.60 -3.07 2.89
C ILE A 126 -18.68 -1.64 3.43
N GLN A 127 -18.85 -1.52 4.73
CA GLN A 127 -18.72 -0.26 5.46
C GLN A 127 -17.42 -0.25 6.26
N SER A 128 -16.69 0.87 6.19
CA SER A 128 -15.48 1.09 6.97
C SER A 128 -15.72 2.12 8.06
N THR A 129 -15.18 1.87 9.25
CA THR A 129 -15.01 2.85 10.31
C THR A 129 -13.53 3.03 10.55
N LEU A 130 -13.03 4.26 10.40
CA LEU A 130 -11.63 4.60 10.57
C LEU A 130 -11.47 5.50 11.78
N THR A 131 -10.52 5.18 12.67
CA THR A 131 -10.23 5.93 13.88
C THR A 131 -8.77 6.32 13.96
N TYR A 132 -8.46 7.42 14.68
CA TYR A 132 -7.07 7.74 15.01
C TYR A 132 -6.52 6.68 15.94
N GLY A 133 -5.49 5.99 15.50
CA GLY A 133 -4.77 5.01 16.31
C GLY A 133 -3.67 5.65 17.19
N PRO A 134 -2.95 4.82 17.95
CA PRO A 134 -1.83 5.25 18.78
C PRO A 134 -0.78 6.07 18.04
N ILE A 135 -0.15 7.00 18.77
CA ILE A 135 0.97 7.80 18.28
C ILE A 135 2.19 7.49 19.11
N THR A 136 3.30 7.19 18.47
CA THR A 136 4.59 7.02 19.13
C THR A 136 5.59 8.05 18.61
N THR A 137 6.41 8.57 19.50
CA THR A 137 7.54 9.43 19.18
C THR A 137 8.83 8.66 19.36
N GLN A 138 9.77 8.88 18.47
CA GLN A 138 11.11 8.31 18.54
C GLN A 138 12.11 9.46 18.60
N ASP A 139 12.71 9.68 19.77
CA ASP A 139 13.80 10.63 19.97
C ASP A 139 15.13 9.94 19.64
N GLY A 140 16.04 10.68 19.03
CA GLY A 140 17.40 10.19 18.81
C GLY A 140 17.89 10.36 17.38
N ALA A 141 19.17 10.08 17.17
CA ALA A 141 19.92 10.26 15.95
C ALA A 141 19.30 9.56 14.73
N SER A 142 18.18 10.08 14.28
CA SER A 142 17.49 9.63 13.10
C SER A 142 18.22 10.21 11.88
N ARG A 143 18.22 9.45 10.80
CA ARG A 143 18.73 9.89 9.48
C ARG A 143 17.94 11.09 8.92
N PHE A 144 16.84 11.43 9.56
CA PHE A 144 16.04 12.63 9.36
C PHE A 144 16.26 13.53 10.58
N ALA A 145 16.54 14.81 10.39
CA ALA A 145 16.68 15.76 11.49
C ALA A 145 15.33 15.92 12.23
N GLY A 146 15.35 15.96 13.56
CA GLY A 146 14.18 16.23 14.39
C GLY A 146 13.47 15.00 14.95
N THR A 147 12.33 15.23 15.60
CA THR A 147 11.48 14.20 16.19
C THR A 147 10.76 13.41 15.12
N ARG A 148 10.83 12.09 15.18
CA ARG A 148 10.05 11.18 14.33
C ARG A 148 8.75 10.79 15.03
N ILE A 149 7.64 10.98 14.37
CA ILE A 149 6.33 10.64 14.89
C ILE A 149 5.76 9.53 14.02
N VAL A 150 5.46 8.38 14.62
CA VAL A 150 4.69 7.33 13.97
C VAL A 150 3.23 7.53 14.36
N GLN A 151 2.44 7.93 13.40
CA GLN A 151 0.99 8.10 13.51
C GLN A 151 0.31 6.88 12.92
N THR A 152 -0.69 6.34 13.62
CA THR A 152 -1.46 5.20 13.12
C THR A 152 -2.92 5.55 12.89
N MET A 153 -3.58 4.74 12.06
CA MET A 153 -5.01 4.77 11.82
C MET A 153 -5.53 3.35 11.89
N ASP A 154 -6.53 3.13 12.72
CA ASP A 154 -7.18 1.84 12.86
C ASP A 154 -8.45 1.81 12.00
N GLY A 155 -8.69 0.70 11.33
CA GLY A 155 -9.86 0.45 10.49
C GLY A 155 -10.62 -0.79 10.96
N GLU A 156 -11.94 -0.70 10.95
CA GLU A 156 -12.87 -1.82 11.11
C GLU A 156 -13.79 -1.88 9.89
N PHE A 157 -14.03 -3.10 9.39
CA PHE A 157 -14.79 -3.33 8.16
C PHE A 157 -15.89 -4.35 8.43
N VAL A 158 -17.12 -3.98 8.07
CA VAL A 158 -18.30 -4.84 8.21
C VAL A 158 -19.05 -4.94 6.89
N ASN A 159 -19.63 -6.09 6.62
CA ASN A 159 -20.47 -6.28 5.44
C ASN A 159 -21.92 -5.82 5.70
N GLN A 160 -22.77 -5.93 4.68
CA GLN A 160 -24.18 -5.56 4.72
C GLN A 160 -25.01 -6.32 5.78
N ASN A 161 -24.51 -7.45 6.27
CA ASN A 161 -25.16 -8.25 7.31
C ASN A 161 -24.68 -7.87 8.73
N GLY A 162 -23.76 -6.89 8.85
CA GLY A 162 -23.13 -6.51 10.11
C GLY A 162 -22.04 -7.49 10.57
N GLU A 163 -21.58 -8.37 9.69
CA GLU A 163 -20.50 -9.30 10.00
C GLU A 163 -19.14 -8.64 9.81
N HIS A 164 -18.24 -8.83 10.78
CA HIS A 164 -16.87 -8.34 10.67
C HIS A 164 -16.14 -9.08 9.54
N VAL A 165 -15.50 -8.30 8.66
CA VAL A 165 -14.75 -8.78 7.51
C VAL A 165 -13.25 -8.70 7.79
N ALA A 166 -12.80 -7.57 8.32
CA ALA A 166 -11.39 -7.36 8.62
C ALA A 166 -11.18 -6.19 9.59
N LYS A 167 -9.96 -6.08 10.08
CA LYS A 167 -9.39 -4.89 10.75
C LYS A 167 -8.10 -4.49 10.06
N SER A 168 -7.72 -3.22 10.22
CA SER A 168 -6.43 -2.74 9.73
C SER A 168 -5.79 -1.77 10.70
N ARG A 169 -4.45 -1.64 10.61
CA ARG A 169 -3.68 -0.56 11.20
C ARG A 169 -2.66 -0.03 10.22
N ASP A 170 -2.85 1.21 9.79
CA ASP A 170 -1.89 1.92 8.95
C ASP A 170 -0.82 2.58 9.81
N HIS A 171 0.41 2.64 9.28
CA HIS A 171 1.53 3.33 9.87
C HIS A 171 2.04 4.42 8.95
N VAL A 172 2.12 5.65 9.45
CA VAL A 172 2.65 6.80 8.72
C VAL A 172 3.71 7.50 9.55
N LEU A 173 4.89 7.66 8.98
CA LEU A 173 5.96 8.46 9.57
C LEU A 173 5.73 9.93 9.24
N ARG A 174 5.72 10.77 10.30
CA ARG A 174 5.75 12.23 10.19
C ARG A 174 7.12 12.73 10.61
N PHE A 175 7.67 13.67 9.88
CA PHE A 175 8.99 14.25 10.17
C PHE A 175 9.14 15.66 9.59
N ASP A 176 10.12 16.40 10.10
CA ASP A 176 10.38 17.78 9.71
C ASP A 176 10.87 17.88 8.27
N ARG A 177 10.43 18.89 7.55
CA ARG A 177 10.84 19.14 6.16
C ARG A 177 12.26 19.70 6.01
N HIS A 178 12.89 20.13 7.09
CA HIS A 178 14.21 20.81 7.03
C HIS A 178 15.40 19.86 6.83
N GLY A 179 15.21 18.55 6.79
CA GLY A 179 16.26 17.54 6.70
C GLY A 179 16.70 17.14 5.29
N GLY A 180 16.17 17.75 4.23
CA GLY A 180 16.37 17.31 2.82
C GLY A 180 17.80 17.33 2.26
N GLY A 181 18.78 17.85 3.02
CA GLY A 181 20.17 17.97 2.54
C GLY A 181 21.02 16.68 2.59
N ARG A 182 20.54 15.60 3.21
CA ARG A 182 21.29 14.33 3.37
C ARG A 182 20.40 13.11 3.23
N SER A 183 19.73 12.97 2.08
CA SER A 183 19.03 11.71 1.80
C SER A 183 20.03 10.56 1.74
N LYS A 184 19.72 9.44 2.42
CA LYS A 184 20.50 8.20 2.29
C LYS A 184 20.40 7.59 0.89
N TYR A 185 19.49 8.11 0.07
CA TYR A 185 19.19 7.62 -1.28
C TYR A 185 19.85 8.46 -2.39
N LYS A 186 20.63 9.50 -2.06
CA LYS A 186 21.22 10.42 -3.05
C LYS A 186 22.04 9.71 -4.13
N ASP A 187 22.64 8.57 -3.78
CA ASP A 187 23.49 7.78 -4.68
C ASP A 187 22.73 6.54 -5.25
N LEU A 188 21.41 6.48 -5.06
CA LEU A 188 20.59 5.41 -5.62
C LEU A 188 20.20 5.77 -7.05
N GLU A 189 20.78 5.06 -8.01
CA GLU A 189 20.50 5.23 -9.43
C GLU A 189 19.32 4.37 -9.88
N ARG A 190 18.64 4.79 -10.95
CA ARG A 190 17.64 3.97 -11.62
C ARG A 190 18.25 2.71 -12.21
N ALA A 191 17.44 1.64 -12.24
CA ALA A 191 17.81 0.45 -12.99
C ALA A 191 17.86 0.76 -14.50
N VAL A 192 18.84 0.18 -15.17
CA VAL A 192 18.96 0.15 -16.62
C VAL A 192 19.15 -1.31 -17.00
N TYR A 193 18.36 -1.79 -17.92
CA TYR A 193 18.33 -3.17 -18.35
C TYR A 193 18.76 -3.29 -19.80
N ASP A 194 19.49 -4.33 -20.12
CA ASP A 194 19.65 -4.80 -21.50
C ASP A 194 18.65 -5.93 -21.82
N ASP A 195 18.67 -6.43 -23.05
CA ASP A 195 17.77 -7.49 -23.50
C ASP A 195 17.95 -8.80 -22.72
N ALA A 196 19.16 -9.08 -22.24
CA ALA A 196 19.44 -10.27 -21.44
C ALA A 196 18.89 -10.15 -20.02
N ASP A 197 18.99 -8.99 -19.42
CA ASP A 197 18.40 -8.68 -18.11
C ASP A 197 16.87 -8.84 -18.16
N LEU A 198 16.23 -8.27 -19.17
CA LEU A 198 14.78 -8.37 -19.35
C LEU A 198 14.34 -9.82 -19.58
N ALA A 199 15.06 -10.58 -20.41
CA ALA A 199 14.77 -11.98 -20.62
C ALA A 199 14.94 -12.83 -19.35
N ALA A 200 15.87 -12.47 -18.48
CA ALA A 200 16.04 -13.15 -17.18
C ALA A 200 14.89 -12.85 -16.21
N ILE A 201 14.40 -11.59 -16.19
CA ILE A 201 13.23 -11.18 -15.40
C ILE A 201 11.98 -11.92 -15.91
N ASP A 202 11.76 -11.94 -17.22
CA ASP A 202 10.62 -12.64 -17.83
C ASP A 202 10.63 -14.13 -17.48
N ALA A 203 11.82 -14.77 -17.56
CA ALA A 203 11.99 -16.17 -17.16
C ALA A 203 11.73 -16.42 -15.66
N ASP A 204 11.96 -15.43 -14.79
CA ASP A 204 11.59 -15.52 -13.38
C ASP A 204 10.10 -15.32 -13.16
N ILE A 205 9.43 -14.45 -13.93
CA ILE A 205 7.98 -14.29 -13.92
C ILE A 205 7.29 -15.60 -14.35
N GLU A 206 7.79 -16.27 -15.39
CA GLU A 206 7.26 -17.55 -15.86
C GLU A 206 7.34 -18.69 -14.82
N LYS A 207 8.22 -18.57 -13.80
CA LYS A 207 8.34 -19.53 -12.69
C LYS A 207 7.32 -19.30 -11.58
N GLU A 208 6.48 -18.30 -11.69
CA GLU A 208 5.43 -18.06 -10.70
C GLU A 208 4.52 -19.29 -10.57
N VAL A 209 4.35 -19.77 -9.34
CA VAL A 209 3.54 -20.97 -9.04
C VAL A 209 2.31 -20.54 -8.25
N ARG A 210 1.14 -20.79 -8.82
CA ARG A 210 -0.13 -20.70 -8.13
C ARG A 210 -0.61 -22.10 -7.78
N ARG A 211 -0.92 -22.33 -6.52
CA ARG A 211 -1.45 -23.62 -6.08
C ARG A 211 -2.88 -23.89 -6.58
N GLY A 212 -3.73 -22.86 -6.56
CA GLY A 212 -5.12 -22.98 -7.04
C GLY A 212 -5.95 -23.95 -6.21
N SER A 213 -6.73 -24.80 -6.89
CA SER A 213 -7.71 -25.69 -6.27
C SER A 213 -7.12 -26.92 -5.54
N GLU A 214 -5.81 -27.14 -5.62
CA GLU A 214 -5.18 -28.23 -4.86
C GLU A 214 -5.01 -27.83 -3.39
N PRO A 215 -5.62 -28.55 -2.41
CA PRO A 215 -5.45 -28.21 -1.00
C PRO A 215 -3.99 -28.26 -0.56
N ARG A 216 -3.55 -27.24 0.17
CA ARG A 216 -2.30 -27.30 0.93
C ARG A 216 -2.64 -27.75 2.34
N TYR A 217 -2.34 -28.99 2.66
CA TYR A 217 -2.60 -29.50 4.00
C TYR A 217 -1.56 -29.01 4.99
N TRP A 218 -2.01 -28.65 6.18
CA TRP A 218 -1.15 -28.16 7.25
C TRP A 218 -0.05 -29.17 7.63
N GLU A 219 -0.34 -30.47 7.56
CA GLU A 219 0.60 -31.54 7.86
C GLU A 219 1.81 -31.54 6.92
N ASP A 220 1.61 -31.13 5.65
CA ASP A 220 2.66 -31.15 4.62
C ASP A 220 3.62 -29.96 4.68
N VAL A 221 3.26 -28.92 5.45
CA VAL A 221 4.11 -27.74 5.57
C VAL A 221 5.22 -27.99 6.57
N GLU A 222 6.45 -27.64 6.19
CA GLU A 222 7.63 -27.78 7.05
C GLU A 222 8.12 -26.40 7.54
N VAL A 223 8.54 -26.33 8.82
CA VAL A 223 9.21 -25.13 9.34
C VAL A 223 10.56 -24.97 8.64
N GLY A 224 10.80 -23.78 8.11
CA GLY A 224 11.99 -23.49 7.31
C GLY A 224 11.77 -23.64 5.80
N GLU A 225 10.60 -24.10 5.34
CA GLU A 225 10.21 -24.14 3.93
C GLU A 225 10.20 -22.72 3.36
N GLU A 226 10.86 -22.52 2.21
CA GLU A 226 10.75 -21.29 1.43
C GLU A 226 9.56 -21.40 0.48
N ILE A 227 8.74 -20.33 0.42
CA ILE A 227 7.61 -20.29 -0.49
C ILE A 227 8.08 -19.82 -1.88
N PRO A 228 7.48 -20.31 -2.98
CA PRO A 228 7.80 -19.83 -4.31
C PRO A 228 7.64 -18.30 -4.40
N TRP A 229 8.62 -17.66 -5.03
CA TRP A 229 8.58 -16.21 -5.20
C TRP A 229 7.60 -15.79 -6.29
N ILE A 230 7.23 -14.53 -6.24
CA ILE A 230 6.62 -13.81 -7.36
C ILE A 230 7.49 -12.60 -7.72
N VAL A 231 7.43 -12.18 -8.97
CA VAL A 231 8.18 -11.02 -9.48
C VAL A 231 7.21 -9.89 -9.81
N LYS A 232 7.57 -8.68 -9.43
CA LYS A 232 6.83 -7.45 -9.77
C LYS A 232 7.78 -6.44 -10.39
N GLY A 233 7.52 -6.06 -11.62
CA GLY A 233 8.34 -5.13 -12.38
C GLY A 233 8.95 -5.76 -13.65
N PRO A 234 9.82 -5.00 -14.35
CA PRO A 234 10.28 -3.64 -14.04
C PRO A 234 9.12 -2.64 -13.91
N LEU A 235 9.08 -1.94 -12.77
CA LEU A 235 7.96 -1.06 -12.43
C LEU A 235 7.87 0.12 -13.40
N THR A 236 6.71 0.33 -13.99
CA THR A 236 6.44 1.47 -14.87
C THR A 236 5.46 2.46 -14.25
N VAL A 237 5.42 3.67 -14.78
CA VAL A 237 4.35 4.63 -14.44
C VAL A 237 2.98 4.07 -14.80
N THR A 238 2.89 3.26 -15.85
CA THR A 238 1.64 2.59 -16.26
C THR A 238 1.13 1.66 -15.17
N ASP A 239 2.01 0.92 -14.48
CA ASP A 239 1.63 0.05 -13.36
C ASP A 239 1.10 0.86 -12.18
N CYS A 240 1.73 2.00 -11.89
CA CYS A 240 1.26 2.93 -10.88
C CYS A 240 -0.13 3.50 -11.22
N ILE A 241 -0.36 3.87 -12.48
CA ILE A 241 -1.67 4.35 -12.96
C ILE A 241 -2.71 3.23 -12.87
N GLY A 242 -2.36 2.02 -13.30
CA GLY A 242 -3.23 0.85 -13.22
C GLY A 242 -3.67 0.56 -11.79
N PHE A 243 -2.74 0.53 -10.86
CA PHE A 243 -3.05 0.36 -9.44
C PHE A 243 -3.92 1.51 -8.91
N LYS A 244 -3.59 2.75 -9.25
CA LYS A 244 -4.37 3.91 -8.79
C LYS A 244 -5.83 3.86 -9.25
N VAL A 245 -6.07 3.47 -10.50
CA VAL A 245 -7.43 3.30 -11.03
C VAL A 245 -8.16 2.17 -10.29
N ALA A 246 -7.48 1.06 -10.05
CA ALA A 246 -8.01 -0.08 -9.33
C ALA A 246 -8.33 0.23 -7.86
N TRP A 247 -7.45 0.94 -7.20
CA TRP A 247 -7.64 1.41 -5.83
C TRP A 247 -8.80 2.39 -5.70
N GLY A 248 -9.09 3.15 -6.78
CA GLY A 248 -10.13 4.19 -6.76
C GLY A 248 -9.76 5.44 -5.97
N PHE A 249 -8.50 5.60 -5.58
CA PHE A 249 -8.02 6.72 -4.78
C PHE A 249 -7.93 8.01 -5.60
N PHE A 250 -8.96 8.86 -5.51
CA PHE A 250 -9.05 10.14 -6.23
C PHE A 250 -9.06 11.40 -5.34
N PRO A 251 -8.50 11.44 -4.14
CA PRO A 251 -8.60 12.63 -3.30
C PRO A 251 -7.97 13.86 -3.94
N PHE A 252 -6.92 13.67 -4.75
CA PHE A 252 -6.22 14.75 -5.45
C PHE A 252 -6.43 14.76 -6.96
N CYS A 253 -6.63 13.62 -7.61
CA CYS A 253 -6.84 13.52 -9.06
C CYS A 253 -8.23 13.94 -9.46
N ARG A 254 -8.49 15.25 -9.42
CA ARG A 254 -9.77 15.87 -9.73
C ARG A 254 -9.63 16.78 -10.94
N PRO A 255 -10.04 16.32 -12.13
CA PRO A 255 -9.85 17.11 -13.36
C PRO A 255 -10.86 18.27 -13.47
N ASN A 256 -10.51 19.24 -14.31
CA ASN A 256 -11.40 20.29 -14.78
C ASN A 256 -12.09 21.08 -13.63
N ARG A 257 -13.41 21.23 -13.68
CA ARG A 257 -14.20 22.01 -12.73
C ARG A 257 -14.04 21.50 -11.29
N ILE A 258 -14.09 20.21 -11.08
CA ILE A 258 -13.91 19.58 -9.75
C ILE A 258 -12.52 19.88 -9.20
N GLY A 259 -11.48 19.77 -10.03
CA GLY A 259 -10.12 20.10 -9.66
C GLY A 259 -9.92 21.58 -9.35
N PHE A 260 -10.56 22.47 -10.13
CA PHE A 260 -10.53 23.89 -9.86
C PHE A 260 -11.15 24.23 -8.49
N GLU A 261 -12.32 23.72 -8.20
CA GLU A 261 -13.01 23.94 -6.92
C GLU A 261 -12.22 23.40 -5.73
N TYR A 262 -11.66 22.21 -5.88
CA TYR A 262 -10.82 21.62 -4.85
C TYR A 262 -9.54 22.44 -4.60
N ARG A 263 -8.90 22.93 -5.66
CA ARG A 263 -7.73 23.80 -5.57
C ARG A 263 -8.03 25.14 -4.91
N GLN A 264 -9.21 25.73 -5.17
CA GLN A 264 -9.61 26.94 -4.49
C GLN A 264 -9.77 26.73 -2.98
N ALA A 265 -10.32 25.57 -2.58
CA ALA A 265 -10.47 25.21 -1.17
C ALA A 265 -9.15 24.78 -0.51
N HIS A 266 -8.20 24.24 -1.29
CA HIS A 266 -6.94 23.68 -0.79
C HIS A 266 -5.71 24.17 -1.59
N PRO A 267 -5.46 25.49 -1.67
CA PRO A 267 -4.41 26.04 -2.54
C PRO A 267 -2.99 25.53 -2.18
N ARG A 268 -2.76 25.19 -0.90
CA ARG A 268 -1.47 24.67 -0.42
C ARG A 268 -1.19 23.21 -0.83
N ALA A 269 -2.21 22.48 -1.32
CA ALA A 269 -2.05 21.12 -1.80
C ALA A 269 -1.48 21.05 -3.23
N TYR A 270 -1.36 22.18 -3.91
CA TYR A 270 -0.90 22.23 -5.30
C TYR A 270 0.43 22.97 -5.43
N THR A 271 1.32 22.43 -6.26
CA THR A 271 2.58 23.05 -6.64
C THR A 271 2.70 23.14 -8.17
N PRO A 272 3.40 24.11 -8.74
CA PRO A 272 3.59 24.18 -10.19
C PRO A 272 4.32 22.92 -10.69
N ASN A 273 3.79 22.34 -11.77
CA ASN A 273 4.48 21.30 -12.53
C ASN A 273 5.51 21.93 -13.51
N PRO A 274 6.27 21.14 -14.29
CA PRO A 274 7.27 21.67 -15.24
C PRO A 274 6.71 22.64 -16.28
N TYR A 275 5.40 22.65 -16.51
CA TYR A 275 4.74 23.57 -17.43
C TYR A 275 4.19 24.83 -16.74
N GLY A 276 4.45 25.01 -15.43
CA GLY A 276 3.95 26.12 -14.63
C GLY A 276 2.47 25.98 -14.24
N VAL A 277 1.86 24.83 -14.42
CA VAL A 277 0.46 24.58 -14.07
C VAL A 277 0.39 24.04 -12.63
N PRO A 278 -0.49 24.61 -11.77
CA PRO A 278 -0.71 24.08 -10.44
C PRO A 278 -1.21 22.61 -10.51
N ASP A 279 -0.49 21.71 -9.88
CA ASP A 279 -0.73 20.28 -9.97
C ASP A 279 -0.51 19.59 -8.60
N ILE A 280 -0.92 18.36 -8.47
CA ILE A 280 -1.03 17.63 -7.22
C ILE A 280 0.32 17.10 -6.72
N PRO A 281 0.51 16.93 -5.39
CA PRO A 281 1.76 16.42 -4.84
C PRO A 281 2.01 14.95 -5.15
N GLU A 282 0.98 14.20 -5.52
CA GLU A 282 1.06 12.79 -5.88
C GLU A 282 1.93 12.52 -7.11
N ARG A 283 2.31 13.57 -7.84
CA ARG A 283 3.29 13.54 -8.94
C ARG A 283 4.66 12.95 -8.55
N VAL A 284 4.96 12.84 -7.28
CA VAL A 284 6.16 12.13 -6.79
C VAL A 284 6.28 10.71 -7.33
N HIS A 285 5.16 10.11 -7.77
CA HIS A 285 5.12 8.77 -8.35
C HIS A 285 5.40 8.74 -9.86
N TRP A 286 5.53 9.90 -10.53
CA TRP A 286 5.82 10.00 -11.98
C TRP A 286 6.69 11.20 -12.37
N GLU A 287 7.08 12.06 -11.44
CA GLU A 287 8.01 13.18 -11.67
C GLU A 287 9.23 13.08 -10.74
N ASP A 288 10.40 12.82 -11.32
CA ASP A 288 11.65 12.67 -10.59
C ASP A 288 12.01 13.92 -9.79
N ALA A 289 11.97 15.09 -10.46
CA ALA A 289 12.30 16.34 -9.82
C ALA A 289 11.46 16.66 -8.58
N LEU A 290 10.19 16.19 -8.54
CA LEU A 290 9.37 16.34 -7.36
C LEU A 290 9.71 15.31 -6.29
N ALA A 291 10.03 14.06 -6.67
CA ALA A 291 10.48 13.04 -5.74
C ALA A 291 11.80 13.44 -5.05
N GLU A 292 12.73 14.08 -5.77
CA GLU A 292 13.98 14.61 -5.22
C GLU A 292 13.74 15.63 -4.10
N THR A 293 12.67 16.44 -4.18
CA THR A 293 12.35 17.44 -3.13
C THR A 293 12.00 16.81 -1.79
N ILE A 294 11.59 15.53 -1.77
CA ILE A 294 11.32 14.77 -0.55
C ILE A 294 12.43 13.77 -0.21
N GLY A 295 13.56 13.85 -0.93
CA GLY A 295 14.76 13.04 -0.66
C GLY A 295 14.79 11.66 -1.30
N ILE A 296 13.91 11.39 -2.27
CA ILE A 296 13.92 10.16 -3.09
C ILE A 296 14.42 10.56 -4.49
N PRO A 297 15.44 9.89 -5.06
CA PRO A 297 16.15 10.39 -6.24
C PRO A 297 15.39 10.29 -7.56
N ALA A 298 14.26 9.56 -7.58
CA ALA A 298 13.40 9.43 -8.75
C ALA A 298 11.96 9.10 -8.34
N ALA A 299 11.04 9.15 -9.29
CA ALA A 299 9.68 8.68 -9.10
C ALA A 299 9.67 7.22 -8.61
N PHE A 300 8.73 6.88 -7.75
CA PHE A 300 8.69 5.62 -7.01
C PHE A 300 7.27 5.06 -6.87
N ASP A 301 7.17 3.82 -6.42
CA ASP A 301 5.94 3.06 -6.28
C ASP A 301 4.93 3.64 -5.27
N TYR A 302 3.69 3.16 -5.35
CA TYR A 302 2.71 3.33 -4.29
C TYR A 302 2.90 2.28 -3.19
N GLY A 303 3.04 2.72 -1.95
CA GLY A 303 3.16 1.81 -0.81
C GLY A 303 2.00 0.80 -0.69
N PRO A 304 0.73 1.20 -0.82
CA PRO A 304 -0.41 0.28 -0.85
C PRO A 304 -0.35 -0.77 -1.98
N GLN A 305 0.18 -0.41 -3.17
CA GLN A 305 0.42 -1.36 -4.26
C GLN A 305 1.38 -2.45 -3.82
N ARG A 306 2.50 -2.07 -3.21
CA ARG A 306 3.52 -3.00 -2.71
C ARG A 306 2.97 -3.93 -1.63
N VAL A 307 2.17 -3.41 -0.69
CA VAL A 307 1.50 -4.24 0.32
C VAL A 307 0.56 -5.26 -0.31
N SER A 308 -0.15 -4.85 -1.37
CA SER A 308 -1.08 -5.73 -2.10
C SER A 308 -0.38 -6.86 -2.84
N TRP A 309 0.85 -6.68 -3.30
CA TRP A 309 1.64 -7.74 -3.92
C TRP A 309 1.90 -8.92 -2.98
N PHE A 310 2.01 -8.67 -1.66
CA PHE A 310 2.15 -9.76 -0.69
C PHE A 310 0.85 -10.54 -0.48
N GLY A 311 -0.32 -9.92 -0.66
CA GLY A 311 -1.59 -10.64 -0.71
C GLY A 311 -1.62 -11.64 -1.87
N HIS A 312 -1.16 -11.24 -3.06
CA HIS A 312 -1.02 -12.11 -4.22
C HIS A 312 -0.04 -13.27 -3.93
N LEU A 313 1.16 -12.98 -3.40
CA LEU A 313 2.14 -14.03 -3.01
C LEU A 313 1.52 -15.06 -2.07
N LEU A 314 0.81 -14.60 -1.05
CA LEU A 314 0.20 -15.47 -0.05
C LEU A 314 -0.94 -16.31 -0.63
N LEU A 315 -1.83 -15.73 -1.46
CA LEU A 315 -2.89 -16.48 -2.13
C LEU A 315 -2.34 -17.56 -3.05
N ASN A 316 -1.27 -17.25 -3.78
CA ASN A 316 -0.60 -18.25 -4.61
C ASN A 316 -0.09 -19.44 -3.80
N TRP A 317 0.40 -19.21 -2.59
CA TRP A 317 0.96 -20.26 -1.75
C TRP A 317 -0.10 -21.06 -1.00
N VAL A 318 -1.10 -20.40 -0.39
CA VAL A 318 -2.13 -21.10 0.40
C VAL A 318 -3.11 -21.88 -0.47
N GLY A 319 -3.34 -21.45 -1.72
CA GLY A 319 -4.36 -22.00 -2.59
C GLY A 319 -5.78 -21.65 -2.15
N ASP A 320 -6.76 -22.21 -2.84
CA ASP A 320 -8.18 -21.86 -2.65
C ASP A 320 -8.80 -22.42 -1.35
N HIS A 321 -8.13 -23.37 -0.72
CA HIS A 321 -8.58 -24.02 0.51
C HIS A 321 -7.97 -23.44 1.79
N GLY A 322 -6.98 -22.55 1.66
CA GLY A 322 -6.38 -21.84 2.78
C GLY A 322 -6.90 -20.41 2.90
N TRP A 323 -6.56 -19.74 3.99
CA TRP A 323 -6.96 -18.35 4.23
C TRP A 323 -5.84 -17.55 4.87
N ILE A 324 -5.75 -16.27 4.53
CA ILE A 324 -4.84 -15.31 5.17
C ILE A 324 -5.56 -14.74 6.39
N GLU A 325 -5.08 -15.05 7.60
CA GLU A 325 -5.65 -14.56 8.86
C GLU A 325 -5.06 -13.21 9.26
N TYR A 326 -3.78 -13.00 8.97
CA TYR A 326 -3.03 -11.80 9.32
C TYR A 326 -1.95 -11.52 8.30
N GLN A 327 -1.76 -10.25 8.00
CA GLN A 327 -0.66 -9.75 7.16
C GLN A 327 -0.13 -8.46 7.74
N ASN A 328 1.18 -8.39 7.96
CA ASN A 328 1.90 -7.16 8.29
C ASN A 328 2.98 -6.93 7.24
N VAL A 329 2.93 -5.80 6.56
CA VAL A 329 3.94 -5.43 5.56
C VAL A 329 4.49 -4.06 5.89
N GLN A 330 5.80 -3.96 5.96
CA GLN A 330 6.53 -2.74 6.31
C GLN A 330 7.50 -2.35 5.19
N LEU A 331 7.37 -1.11 4.72
CA LEU A 331 8.23 -0.53 3.70
C LEU A 331 9.56 -0.08 4.32
N ARG A 332 10.68 -0.51 3.75
CA ARG A 332 12.03 -0.22 4.25
C ARG A 332 12.80 0.72 3.36
N GLU A 333 12.72 0.52 2.06
CA GLU A 333 13.44 1.27 1.03
C GLU A 333 12.49 1.62 -0.12
N PRO A 334 12.68 2.74 -0.82
CA PRO A 334 11.88 3.05 -2.01
C PRO A 334 12.16 2.05 -3.13
N ILE A 335 11.12 1.74 -3.90
CA ILE A 335 11.21 1.07 -5.19
C ILE A 335 11.02 2.15 -6.25
N LEU A 336 12.04 2.42 -7.05
CA LEU A 336 11.99 3.44 -8.08
C LEU A 336 11.25 2.92 -9.34
N ILE A 337 10.70 3.84 -10.11
CA ILE A 337 10.23 3.49 -11.46
C ILE A 337 11.43 2.91 -12.25
N GLY A 338 11.24 1.71 -12.78
CA GLY A 338 12.27 0.89 -13.43
C GLY A 338 12.80 -0.25 -12.54
N ASP A 339 12.58 -0.24 -11.23
CA ASP A 339 13.05 -1.31 -10.35
C ASP A 339 12.18 -2.57 -10.48
N THR A 340 12.81 -3.73 -10.30
CA THR A 340 12.13 -5.04 -10.23
C THR A 340 12.23 -5.58 -8.81
N SER A 341 11.18 -6.24 -8.34
CA SER A 341 11.09 -6.79 -6.99
C SER A 341 10.77 -8.27 -7.01
N TRP A 342 11.56 -9.06 -6.29
CA TRP A 342 11.28 -10.47 -5.99
C TRP A 342 10.70 -10.56 -4.58
N LEU A 343 9.43 -10.95 -4.48
CA LEU A 343 8.74 -11.16 -3.22
C LEU A 343 8.92 -12.61 -2.80
N GLN A 344 9.27 -12.82 -1.55
CA GLN A 344 9.65 -14.11 -0.99
C GLN A 344 9.06 -14.29 0.40
N GLY A 345 9.05 -15.54 0.88
CA GLY A 345 8.67 -15.85 2.23
C GLY A 345 9.25 -17.16 2.71
N LYS A 346 9.21 -17.37 4.02
CA LYS A 346 9.70 -18.58 4.69
C LYS A 346 8.79 -18.92 5.86
N VAL A 347 8.48 -20.21 6.00
CA VAL A 347 7.71 -20.71 7.14
C VAL A 347 8.56 -20.62 8.40
N GLU A 348 8.05 -19.91 9.41
CA GLU A 348 8.71 -19.75 10.71
C GLU A 348 8.19 -20.71 11.77
N ARG A 349 6.87 -20.91 11.79
CA ARG A 349 6.20 -21.66 12.85
C ARG A 349 4.88 -22.27 12.37
N LYS A 350 4.52 -23.42 12.96
CA LYS A 350 3.21 -24.05 12.84
C LYS A 350 2.62 -24.24 14.24
N TRP A 351 1.31 -24.03 14.37
CA TRP A 351 0.58 -24.27 15.62
C TRP A 351 -0.89 -24.48 15.35
N GLN A 352 -1.62 -24.96 16.35
CA GLN A 352 -3.07 -25.04 16.32
C GLN A 352 -3.64 -24.17 17.44
N GLU A 353 -4.65 -23.39 17.13
CA GLU A 353 -5.30 -22.45 18.04
C GLU A 353 -6.74 -22.22 17.61
N ASP A 354 -7.67 -22.24 18.55
CA ASP A 354 -9.11 -21.99 18.31
C ASP A 354 -9.71 -22.83 17.16
N GLY A 355 -9.27 -24.09 17.03
CA GLY A 355 -9.71 -25.01 15.98
C GLY A 355 -9.12 -24.72 14.59
N LYS A 356 -8.15 -23.83 14.47
CA LYS A 356 -7.46 -23.52 13.21
C LYS A 356 -6.06 -24.13 13.19
N ASN A 357 -5.66 -24.58 12.00
CA ASN A 357 -4.32 -25.08 11.73
C ASN A 357 -3.49 -23.94 11.11
N LEU A 358 -2.69 -23.28 11.92
CA LEU A 358 -2.04 -22.02 11.60
C LEU A 358 -0.57 -22.21 11.22
N VAL A 359 -0.12 -21.35 10.28
CA VAL A 359 1.28 -21.24 9.83
C VAL A 359 1.68 -19.77 9.87
N SER A 360 2.82 -19.46 10.48
CA SER A 360 3.45 -18.15 10.44
C SER A 360 4.53 -18.12 9.36
N LEU A 361 4.56 -17.03 8.62
CA LEU A 361 5.50 -16.77 7.54
C LEU A 361 6.27 -15.47 7.82
N ASN A 362 7.59 -15.50 7.64
CA ASN A 362 8.41 -14.31 7.48
C ASN A 362 8.42 -13.93 5.98
N LEU A 363 8.19 -12.65 5.68
CA LEU A 363 8.04 -12.14 4.32
C LEU A 363 9.08 -11.06 4.04
N TRP A 364 9.60 -11.03 2.82
CA TRP A 364 10.47 -9.95 2.36
C TRP A 364 10.37 -9.74 0.85
N ALA A 365 10.78 -8.57 0.41
CA ALA A 365 11.06 -8.32 -1.00
C ALA A 365 12.46 -7.77 -1.17
N LYS A 366 13.16 -8.24 -2.21
CA LYS A 366 14.44 -7.71 -2.65
C LYS A 366 14.31 -7.13 -4.04
N ASP A 367 15.05 -6.05 -4.29
CA ASP A 367 15.15 -5.51 -5.64
C ASP A 367 16.33 -6.12 -6.42
N GLN A 368 16.49 -5.73 -7.68
CA GLN A 368 17.58 -6.19 -8.56
C GLN A 368 18.99 -5.82 -8.06
N ARG A 369 19.09 -4.99 -7.01
CA ARG A 369 20.35 -4.63 -6.34
C ARG A 369 20.58 -5.43 -5.06
N ASP A 370 19.77 -6.49 -4.83
CA ASP A 370 19.76 -7.30 -3.60
C ASP A 370 19.45 -6.51 -2.31
N ARG A 371 18.80 -5.30 -2.45
CA ARG A 371 18.37 -4.53 -1.29
C ARG A 371 17.04 -5.09 -0.78
N THR A 372 16.94 -5.30 0.52
CA THR A 372 15.65 -5.62 1.15
C THR A 372 14.79 -4.35 1.19
N THR A 373 13.84 -4.25 0.28
CA THR A 373 12.95 -3.09 0.13
C THR A 373 11.72 -3.16 1.03
N THR A 374 11.33 -4.36 1.41
CA THR A 374 10.13 -4.64 2.21
C THR A 374 10.38 -5.80 3.14
N THR A 375 9.80 -5.75 4.34
CA THR A 375 9.77 -6.86 5.29
C THR A 375 8.35 -7.06 5.78
N GLY A 376 8.02 -8.25 6.23
CA GLY A 376 6.68 -8.50 6.74
C GLY A 376 6.54 -9.85 7.42
N SER A 377 5.34 -10.11 7.89
CA SER A 377 4.93 -11.42 8.41
C SER A 377 3.48 -11.70 8.03
N ALA A 378 3.12 -12.95 7.98
CA ALA A 378 1.73 -13.36 7.79
C ALA A 378 1.40 -14.58 8.65
N HIS A 379 0.13 -14.69 9.01
CA HIS A 379 -0.43 -15.93 9.52
C HIS A 379 -1.49 -16.43 8.54
N VAL A 380 -1.44 -17.69 8.24
CA VAL A 380 -2.43 -18.33 7.36
C VAL A 380 -3.01 -19.56 8.03
N SER A 381 -4.27 -19.85 7.75
CA SER A 381 -4.92 -21.09 8.14
C SER A 381 -4.99 -22.05 6.94
N LEU A 382 -4.73 -23.31 7.18
CA LEU A 382 -4.73 -24.37 6.17
C LEU A 382 -5.63 -25.52 6.57
N PRO A 383 -6.23 -26.25 5.61
CA PRO A 383 -7.01 -27.44 5.91
C PRO A 383 -6.11 -28.54 6.50
N SER A 384 -6.73 -29.42 7.31
CA SER A 384 -6.12 -30.65 7.81
C SER A 384 -6.70 -31.86 7.12
N ARG A 385 -5.88 -32.89 6.90
CA ARG A 385 -6.37 -34.20 6.41
C ARG A 385 -7.29 -34.89 7.41
N ALA A 386 -7.19 -34.56 8.69
CA ALA A 386 -8.04 -35.12 9.71
C ALA A 386 -9.49 -34.55 9.67
N GLU A 387 -9.69 -33.46 8.96
CA GLU A 387 -10.98 -32.76 8.81
C GLU A 387 -11.61 -32.98 7.42
N SER A 388 -10.93 -33.72 6.53
CA SER A 388 -11.30 -33.96 5.12
C SER A 388 -12.18 -35.18 4.93
#